data_935077aedefc761b14962ac7a23cb26d
#
_entry.id   935077aedefc761b14962ac7a23cb26d
#
_cell.length_a   1.000
_cell.length_b   1.000
_cell.length_c   1.000
_cell.angle_alpha   90.00
_cell.angle_beta   90.00
_cell.angle_gamma   90.00
#
_symmetry.space_group_name_H-M   'P 1'
#
loop_
_entity.id
_entity.type
_entity.pdbx_description
1 polymer ?
#
loop_
_entity_poly.entity_id
_entity_poly.type
_entity_poly.pdbx_seq_one_letter_code
_entity_poly.pdbx_strand_id
1 'polypeptide(L)'
;VGPNGAGKSTLLKLLLGFLRPKAGKIFLFGKEISQFNEWEKIGYVPQRFSVEKFWTGTVEELLRKVAKKEKVGWIIAFLHLENLLKRQFVKLSGGEQQKVLLALALTKNPSLLILDEPMTGLDIHAQEHIEHVLKEISKDRTVVVVSHDLRFVMRNASRMLCLGMPECRVVYPKDFGQIIRELYGLH
;
A
#
# COMPACT_ATOMS: atom_id res chain seq x y z
N VAL A 1 8.13 4.42 8.25
CA VAL A 1 9.48 3.88 8.03
C VAL A 1 10.05 3.34 9.34
N GLY A 2 11.14 2.56 9.28
CA GLY A 2 11.85 2.02 10.43
C GLY A 2 12.61 0.74 10.08
N PRO A 3 13.58 0.33 10.90
CA PRO A 3 14.36 -0.88 10.69
C PRO A 3 13.50 -2.15 10.75
N ASN A 4 14.09 -3.28 10.39
CA ASN A 4 13.41 -4.56 10.56
C ASN A 4 13.11 -4.81 12.04
N GLY A 5 11.92 -5.33 12.34
CA GLY A 5 11.47 -5.53 13.71
C GLY A 5 10.88 -4.30 14.42
N ALA A 6 10.92 -3.10 13.83
CA ALA A 6 10.39 -1.86 14.44
C ALA A 6 8.86 -1.82 14.59
N GLY A 7 8.13 -2.86 14.19
CA GLY A 7 6.68 -2.94 14.37
C GLY A 7 5.85 -2.40 13.21
N LYS A 8 6.44 -2.13 12.04
CA LYS A 8 5.72 -1.62 10.85
C LYS A 8 4.50 -2.45 10.47
N SER A 9 4.70 -3.75 10.28
CA SER A 9 3.60 -4.68 9.94
C SER A 9 2.61 -4.87 11.09
N THR A 10 3.06 -4.73 12.34
CA THR A 10 2.17 -4.75 13.51
C THR A 10 1.25 -3.53 13.50
N LEU A 11 1.80 -2.34 13.22
CA LEU A 11 1.01 -1.12 13.08
C LEU A 11 -0.02 -1.26 11.96
N LEU A 12 0.35 -1.80 10.80
CA LEU A 12 -0.62 -2.05 9.72
C LEU A 12 -1.73 -3.01 10.14
N LYS A 13 -1.39 -4.11 10.82
CA LYS A 13 -2.39 -5.07 11.32
C LYS A 13 -3.34 -4.44 12.33
N LEU A 14 -2.86 -3.50 13.16
CA LEU A 14 -3.69 -2.72 14.07
C LEU A 14 -4.63 -1.79 13.30
N LEU A 15 -4.12 -1.03 12.31
CA LEU A 15 -4.91 -0.13 11.46
C LEU A 15 -5.95 -0.87 10.61
N LEU A 16 -5.68 -2.11 10.23
CA LEU A 16 -6.60 -2.97 9.47
C LEU A 16 -7.55 -3.79 10.35
N GLY A 17 -7.49 -3.61 11.67
CA GLY A 17 -8.36 -4.35 12.61
C GLY A 17 -8.02 -5.83 12.78
N PHE A 18 -6.89 -6.30 12.24
CA PHE A 18 -6.44 -7.69 12.41
C PHE A 18 -5.86 -7.96 13.80
N LEU A 19 -5.45 -6.91 14.50
CA LEU A 19 -4.97 -6.98 15.87
C LEU A 19 -5.71 -5.92 16.71
N ARG A 20 -5.87 -6.21 18.01
CA ARG A 20 -6.37 -5.24 18.99
C ARG A 20 -5.22 -4.60 19.75
N PRO A 21 -5.24 -3.28 20.01
CA PRO A 21 -4.22 -2.63 20.83
C PRO A 21 -4.32 -3.15 22.28
N LYS A 22 -3.17 -3.37 22.91
CA LYS A 22 -3.11 -3.74 24.34
C LYS A 22 -3.50 -2.56 25.24
N ALA A 23 -3.23 -1.33 24.80
CA ALA A 23 -3.59 -0.10 25.48
C ALA A 23 -3.80 1.01 24.44
N GLY A 24 -4.50 2.07 24.83
CA GLY A 24 -4.86 3.17 23.92
C GLY A 24 -5.99 2.83 22.97
N LYS A 25 -6.25 3.75 22.04
CA LYS A 25 -7.35 3.67 21.08
C LYS A 25 -6.87 4.05 19.69
N ILE A 26 -7.46 3.45 18.66
CA ILE A 26 -7.21 3.75 17.26
C ILE A 26 -8.50 4.28 16.67
N PHE A 27 -8.41 5.39 15.94
CA PHE A 27 -9.56 5.99 15.27
C PHE A 27 -9.29 6.02 13.75
N LEU A 28 -10.28 5.57 12.98
CA LEU A 28 -10.30 5.65 11.52
C LEU A 28 -11.52 6.47 11.10
N PHE A 29 -11.31 7.54 10.35
CA PHE A 29 -12.39 8.45 9.92
C PHE A 29 -13.26 8.93 11.08
N GLY A 30 -12.65 9.19 12.27
CA GLY A 30 -13.35 9.64 13.47
C GLY A 30 -14.06 8.57 14.28
N LYS A 31 -14.08 7.30 13.82
CA LYS A 31 -14.68 6.16 14.53
C LYS A 31 -13.61 5.30 15.19
N GLU A 32 -13.83 4.88 16.44
CA GLU A 32 -12.93 3.92 17.09
C GLU A 32 -12.93 2.60 16.31
N ILE A 33 -11.75 2.00 16.12
CA ILE A 33 -11.58 0.81 15.26
C ILE A 33 -12.43 -0.39 15.70
N SER A 34 -12.73 -0.48 16.99
CA SER A 34 -13.64 -1.49 17.56
C SER A 34 -15.09 -1.38 17.05
N GLN A 35 -15.48 -0.20 16.59
CA GLN A 35 -16.81 0.13 16.06
C GLN A 35 -16.78 0.46 14.56
N PHE A 36 -15.59 0.36 13.93
CA PHE A 36 -15.43 0.70 12.52
C PHE A 36 -15.96 -0.41 11.63
N ASN A 37 -16.89 -0.07 10.74
CA ASN A 37 -17.55 -0.99 9.82
C ASN A 37 -17.50 -0.56 8.35
N GLU A 38 -16.83 0.57 8.04
CA GLU A 38 -16.75 1.15 6.70
C GLU A 38 -15.46 0.69 5.97
N TRP A 39 -15.16 -0.61 6.02
CA TRP A 39 -13.93 -1.19 5.47
C TRP A 39 -13.77 -1.01 3.96
N GLU A 40 -14.85 -0.74 3.23
CA GLU A 40 -14.81 -0.37 1.81
C GLU A 40 -14.10 0.96 1.55
N LYS A 41 -13.98 1.84 2.56
CA LYS A 41 -13.21 3.09 2.48
C LYS A 41 -11.70 2.85 2.53
N ILE A 42 -11.25 1.62 2.80
CA ILE A 42 -9.85 1.25 2.93
C ILE A 42 -9.48 0.26 1.84
N GLY A 43 -8.51 0.62 0.99
CA GLY A 43 -7.82 -0.29 0.10
C GLY A 43 -6.53 -0.77 0.75
N TYR A 44 -6.22 -2.05 0.65
CA TYR A 44 -4.99 -2.61 1.19
C TYR A 44 -4.25 -3.45 0.16
N VAL A 45 -2.97 -3.18 0.00
CA VAL A 45 -2.05 -3.96 -0.83
C VAL A 45 -0.97 -4.55 0.08
N PRO A 46 -0.98 -5.86 0.34
CA PRO A 46 0.01 -6.53 1.18
C PRO A 46 1.35 -6.71 0.45
N GLN A 47 2.45 -6.80 1.22
CA GLN A 47 3.81 -7.05 0.71
C GLN A 47 3.91 -8.35 -0.10
N ARG A 48 3.23 -9.40 0.36
CA ARG A 48 3.14 -10.69 -0.32
C ARG A 48 1.70 -11.14 -0.33
N PHE A 49 1.21 -11.38 -1.51
CA PHE A 49 -0.13 -11.95 -1.68
C PHE A 49 0.00 -13.28 -2.41
N SER A 50 -0.08 -14.36 -1.66
CA SER A 50 -0.05 -15.72 -2.23
C SER A 50 -1.39 -16.03 -2.91
N VAL A 51 -1.73 -15.29 -3.97
CA VAL A 51 -2.93 -15.57 -4.80
C VAL A 51 -2.87 -16.97 -5.38
N GLU A 52 -1.65 -17.46 -5.64
CA GLU A 52 -1.38 -18.78 -6.21
C GLU A 52 -2.14 -19.92 -5.52
N LYS A 53 -2.31 -19.81 -4.21
CA LYS A 53 -3.06 -20.80 -3.41
C LYS A 53 -4.58 -20.70 -3.58
N PHE A 54 -5.08 -19.57 -4.09
CA PHE A 54 -6.49 -19.26 -4.07
C PHE A 54 -7.08 -18.90 -5.43
N TRP A 55 -6.23 -18.61 -6.45
CA TRP A 55 -6.69 -18.14 -7.73
C TRP A 55 -5.82 -18.60 -8.89
N THR A 56 -6.38 -19.43 -9.76
CA THR A 56 -5.72 -19.94 -10.97
C THR A 56 -6.27 -19.31 -12.26
N GLY A 57 -7.29 -18.47 -12.14
CA GLY A 57 -7.95 -17.82 -13.26
C GLY A 57 -7.19 -16.62 -13.82
N THR A 58 -7.83 -15.96 -14.79
CA THR A 58 -7.30 -14.77 -15.45
C THR A 58 -7.45 -13.53 -14.59
N VAL A 59 -6.70 -12.47 -14.92
CA VAL A 59 -6.81 -11.14 -14.29
C VAL A 59 -8.23 -10.58 -14.45
N GLU A 60 -8.83 -10.73 -15.65
CA GLU A 60 -10.18 -10.26 -15.92
C GLU A 60 -11.22 -10.91 -14.99
N GLU A 61 -11.15 -12.23 -14.85
CA GLU A 61 -12.04 -12.98 -13.95
C GLU A 61 -11.85 -12.54 -12.50
N LEU A 62 -10.60 -12.31 -12.05
CA LEU A 62 -10.28 -11.84 -10.72
C LEU A 62 -10.89 -10.46 -10.45
N LEU A 63 -10.71 -9.50 -11.35
CA LEU A 63 -11.27 -8.15 -11.25
C LEU A 63 -12.81 -8.17 -11.24
N ARG A 64 -13.44 -8.97 -12.12
CA ARG A 64 -14.90 -9.12 -12.19
C ARG A 64 -15.51 -9.73 -10.92
N LYS A 65 -14.77 -10.57 -10.22
CA LYS A 65 -15.23 -11.19 -8.96
C LYS A 65 -15.37 -10.17 -7.82
N VAL A 66 -14.54 -9.11 -7.82
CA VAL A 66 -14.50 -8.12 -6.73
C VAL A 66 -15.22 -6.81 -7.06
N ALA A 67 -15.48 -6.53 -8.34
CA ALA A 67 -16.14 -5.30 -8.76
C ALA A 67 -17.05 -5.49 -9.99
N LYS A 68 -18.09 -4.66 -10.09
CA LYS A 68 -18.93 -4.58 -11.29
C LYS A 68 -18.12 -4.02 -12.46
N LYS A 69 -18.42 -4.50 -13.68
CA LYS A 69 -17.71 -4.16 -14.94
C LYS A 69 -17.56 -2.64 -15.16
N GLU A 70 -18.61 -1.87 -14.89
CA GLU A 70 -18.64 -0.43 -15.08
C GLU A 70 -17.64 0.32 -14.20
N LYS A 71 -17.28 -0.26 -13.06
CA LYS A 71 -16.34 0.36 -12.09
C LYS A 71 -14.87 0.01 -12.36
N VAL A 72 -14.60 -0.94 -13.24
CA VAL A 72 -13.23 -1.46 -13.43
C VAL A 72 -12.55 -0.84 -14.66
N GLY A 73 -13.32 -0.34 -15.63
CA GLY A 73 -12.79 0.18 -16.89
C GLY A 73 -11.73 1.27 -16.72
N TRP A 74 -11.99 2.27 -15.87
CA TRP A 74 -11.04 3.34 -15.60
C TRP A 74 -9.77 2.83 -14.90
N ILE A 75 -9.89 1.83 -14.01
CA ILE A 75 -8.75 1.23 -13.29
C ILE A 75 -7.85 0.49 -14.27
N ILE A 76 -8.45 -0.28 -15.20
CA ILE A 76 -7.72 -1.02 -16.25
C ILE A 76 -6.91 -0.04 -17.09
N ALA A 77 -7.52 1.04 -17.58
CA ALA A 77 -6.83 2.05 -18.37
C ALA A 77 -5.76 2.78 -17.56
N PHE A 78 -6.07 3.19 -16.32
CA PHE A 78 -5.16 3.93 -15.44
C PHE A 78 -3.89 3.13 -15.07
N LEU A 79 -4.02 1.81 -14.91
CA LEU A 79 -2.91 0.91 -14.55
C LEU A 79 -2.30 0.19 -15.75
N HIS A 80 -2.79 0.46 -16.96
CA HIS A 80 -2.36 -0.19 -18.21
C HIS A 80 -2.43 -1.73 -18.13
N LEU A 81 -3.63 -2.26 -17.78
CA LEU A 81 -3.85 -3.69 -17.57
C LEU A 81 -4.44 -4.40 -18.79
N GLU A 82 -4.72 -3.72 -19.90
CA GLU A 82 -5.42 -4.24 -21.08
C GLU A 82 -4.78 -5.55 -21.59
N ASN A 83 -3.45 -5.56 -21.70
CA ASN A 83 -2.69 -6.71 -22.21
C ASN A 83 -2.55 -7.84 -21.18
N LEU A 84 -2.93 -7.60 -19.92
CA LEU A 84 -2.84 -8.57 -18.83
C LEU A 84 -4.16 -9.30 -18.57
N LEU A 85 -5.29 -8.76 -19.03
CA LEU A 85 -6.63 -9.24 -18.67
C LEU A 85 -6.84 -10.74 -18.94
N LYS A 86 -6.34 -11.25 -20.06
CA LYS A 86 -6.47 -12.65 -20.46
C LYS A 86 -5.38 -13.56 -19.90
N ARG A 87 -4.38 -13.00 -19.21
CA ARG A 87 -3.28 -13.78 -18.59
C ARG A 87 -3.69 -14.29 -17.23
N GLN A 88 -3.20 -15.46 -16.87
CA GLN A 88 -3.35 -16.00 -15.52
C GLN A 88 -2.51 -15.16 -14.54
N PHE A 89 -3.08 -14.79 -13.39
CA PHE A 89 -2.40 -13.96 -12.38
C PHE A 89 -1.05 -14.56 -11.97
N VAL A 90 -1.00 -15.88 -11.77
CA VAL A 90 0.21 -16.61 -11.34
C VAL A 90 1.36 -16.58 -12.37
N LYS A 91 1.06 -16.27 -13.63
CA LYS A 91 2.04 -16.19 -14.73
C LYS A 91 2.55 -14.75 -14.97
N LEU A 92 2.10 -13.80 -14.19
CA LEU A 92 2.53 -12.41 -14.29
C LEU A 92 3.89 -12.21 -13.60
N SER A 93 4.67 -11.24 -14.12
CA SER A 93 5.86 -10.74 -13.41
C SER A 93 5.47 -10.06 -12.10
N GLY A 94 6.41 -9.85 -11.17
CA GLY A 94 6.15 -9.19 -9.90
C GLY A 94 5.53 -7.81 -10.08
N GLY A 95 6.03 -6.99 -11.03
CA GLY A 95 5.48 -5.67 -11.33
C GLY A 95 4.06 -5.73 -11.90
N GLU A 96 3.78 -6.70 -12.79
CA GLU A 96 2.42 -6.91 -13.32
C GLU A 96 1.46 -7.37 -12.23
N GLN A 97 1.89 -8.27 -11.33
CA GLN A 97 1.09 -8.69 -10.17
C GLN A 97 0.80 -7.50 -9.25
N GLN A 98 1.80 -6.66 -8.99
CA GLN A 98 1.63 -5.47 -8.16
C GLN A 98 0.59 -4.49 -8.73
N LYS A 99 0.60 -4.26 -10.06
CA LYS A 99 -0.43 -3.46 -10.73
C LYS A 99 -1.84 -4.06 -10.53
N VAL A 100 -1.98 -5.37 -10.67
CA VAL A 100 -3.27 -6.04 -10.46
C VAL A 100 -3.73 -5.96 -9.01
N LEU A 101 -2.83 -6.15 -8.03
CA LEU A 101 -3.16 -5.98 -6.61
C LEU A 101 -3.60 -4.55 -6.29
N LEU A 102 -2.93 -3.56 -6.88
CA LEU A 102 -3.32 -2.17 -6.76
C LEU A 102 -4.70 -1.91 -7.38
N ALA A 103 -4.97 -2.51 -8.56
CA ALA A 103 -6.28 -2.47 -9.18
C ALA A 103 -7.37 -3.02 -8.25
N LEU A 104 -7.14 -4.19 -7.65
CA LEU A 104 -8.08 -4.81 -6.71
C LEU A 104 -8.35 -3.90 -5.49
N ALA A 105 -7.32 -3.30 -4.94
CA ALA A 105 -7.46 -2.37 -3.81
C ALA A 105 -8.28 -1.11 -4.18
N LEU A 106 -8.22 -0.67 -5.44
CA LEU A 106 -8.93 0.52 -5.93
C LEU A 106 -10.39 0.25 -6.34
N THR A 107 -10.82 -1.00 -6.48
CA THR A 107 -12.16 -1.36 -7.00
C THR A 107 -13.33 -0.74 -6.24
N LYS A 108 -13.17 -0.52 -4.94
CA LYS A 108 -14.19 0.09 -4.08
C LYS A 108 -14.04 1.60 -3.94
N ASN A 109 -13.14 2.22 -4.71
CA ASN A 109 -12.82 3.64 -4.65
C ASN A 109 -12.50 4.12 -3.22
N PRO A 110 -11.50 3.54 -2.55
CA PRO A 110 -11.21 3.81 -1.15
C PRO A 110 -10.72 5.25 -0.94
N SER A 111 -11.04 5.83 0.22
CA SER A 111 -10.52 7.13 0.65
C SER A 111 -9.12 7.01 1.28
N LEU A 112 -8.78 5.82 1.78
CA LEU A 112 -7.48 5.48 2.36
C LEU A 112 -6.93 4.25 1.63
N LEU A 113 -5.73 4.40 1.04
CA LEU A 113 -5.00 3.30 0.43
C LEU A 113 -3.77 2.99 1.29
N ILE A 114 -3.64 1.76 1.74
CA ILE A 114 -2.52 1.27 2.55
C ILE A 114 -1.72 0.28 1.72
N LEU A 115 -0.40 0.49 1.60
CA LEU A 115 0.50 -0.39 0.87
C LEU A 115 1.65 -0.84 1.79
N ASP A 116 1.88 -2.14 1.83
CA ASP A 116 2.98 -2.73 2.59
C ASP A 116 4.09 -3.14 1.62
N GLU A 117 5.22 -2.40 1.65
CA GLU A 117 6.42 -2.62 0.83
C GLU A 117 6.14 -2.76 -0.69
N PRO A 118 5.41 -1.82 -1.32
CA PRO A 118 4.89 -1.99 -2.68
C PRO A 118 5.96 -2.03 -3.77
N MET A 119 7.20 -1.63 -3.49
CA MET A 119 8.33 -1.60 -4.44
C MET A 119 9.23 -2.83 -4.36
N THR A 120 9.04 -3.68 -3.33
CA THR A 120 9.95 -4.80 -3.07
C THR A 120 9.89 -5.85 -4.18
N GLY A 121 11.05 -6.19 -4.74
CA GLY A 121 11.20 -7.20 -5.79
C GLY A 121 10.76 -6.75 -7.18
N LEU A 122 10.54 -5.44 -7.38
CA LEU A 122 10.24 -4.87 -8.69
C LEU A 122 11.52 -4.37 -9.37
N ASP A 123 11.58 -4.49 -10.69
CA ASP A 123 12.59 -3.79 -11.49
C ASP A 123 12.34 -2.27 -11.50
N ILE A 124 13.34 -1.50 -11.96
CA ILE A 124 13.32 -0.03 -11.95
C ILE A 124 12.10 0.54 -12.69
N HIS A 125 11.77 -0.02 -13.87
CA HIS A 125 10.66 0.49 -14.68
C HIS A 125 9.31 0.24 -14.01
N ALA A 126 9.14 -0.93 -13.37
CA ALA A 126 7.95 -1.24 -12.60
C ALA A 126 7.82 -0.32 -11.37
N GLN A 127 8.94 -0.05 -10.68
CA GLN A 127 8.96 0.90 -9.55
C GLN A 127 8.55 2.31 -9.98
N GLU A 128 9.14 2.85 -11.05
CA GLU A 128 8.81 4.18 -11.59
C GLU A 128 7.32 4.28 -11.96
N HIS A 129 6.78 3.24 -12.59
CA HIS A 129 5.36 3.21 -12.93
C HIS A 129 4.47 3.23 -11.69
N ILE A 130 4.75 2.38 -10.69
CA ILE A 130 3.97 2.35 -9.44
C ILE A 130 4.12 3.69 -8.69
N GLU A 131 5.31 4.28 -8.65
CA GLU A 131 5.55 5.60 -8.06
C GLU A 131 4.67 6.67 -8.71
N HIS A 132 4.63 6.71 -10.05
CA HIS A 132 3.78 7.63 -10.79
C HIS A 132 2.29 7.44 -10.45
N VAL A 133 1.82 6.19 -10.47
CA VAL A 133 0.44 5.83 -10.11
C VAL A 133 0.09 6.28 -8.69
N LEU A 134 0.96 6.02 -7.71
CA LEU A 134 0.72 6.43 -6.32
C LEU A 134 0.68 7.94 -6.16
N LYS A 135 1.50 8.67 -6.92
CA LYS A 135 1.48 10.14 -6.98
C LYS A 135 0.13 10.67 -7.48
N GLU A 136 -0.38 10.11 -8.57
CA GLU A 136 -1.70 10.49 -9.10
C GLU A 136 -2.83 10.17 -8.10
N ILE A 137 -2.82 8.98 -7.50
CA ILE A 137 -3.81 8.56 -6.50
C ILE A 137 -3.77 9.49 -5.27
N SER A 138 -2.59 9.95 -4.85
CA SER A 138 -2.44 10.78 -3.64
C SER A 138 -2.99 12.20 -3.78
N LYS A 139 -3.39 12.65 -4.98
CA LYS A 139 -4.03 13.95 -5.18
C LYS A 139 -5.43 14.01 -4.56
N ASP A 140 -6.17 12.90 -4.58
CA ASP A 140 -7.57 12.85 -4.19
C ASP A 140 -7.84 12.00 -2.94
N ARG A 141 -6.83 11.27 -2.45
CA ARG A 141 -7.00 10.34 -1.32
C ARG A 141 -5.75 10.20 -0.48
N THR A 142 -5.93 9.72 0.74
CA THR A 142 -4.80 9.43 1.63
C THR A 142 -4.11 8.13 1.20
N VAL A 143 -2.79 8.20 1.01
CA VAL A 143 -1.96 7.02 0.72
C VAL A 143 -0.97 6.83 1.86
N VAL A 144 -0.99 5.66 2.48
CA VAL A 144 -0.06 5.24 3.53
C VAL A 144 0.82 4.13 2.96
N VAL A 145 2.13 4.36 2.91
CA VAL A 145 3.09 3.38 2.43
C VAL A 145 4.03 2.97 3.57
N VAL A 146 4.11 1.69 3.83
CA VAL A 146 5.22 1.12 4.60
C VAL A 146 6.32 0.80 3.62
N SER A 147 7.52 1.35 3.85
CA SER A 147 8.68 1.07 3.01
C SER A 147 9.97 1.18 3.80
N HIS A 148 10.97 0.40 3.39
CA HIS A 148 12.36 0.56 3.76
C HIS A 148 13.16 1.27 2.66
N ASP A 149 12.56 1.56 1.49
CA ASP A 149 13.18 2.35 0.44
C ASP A 149 13.15 3.84 0.78
N LEU A 150 14.26 4.32 1.34
CA LEU A 150 14.40 5.71 1.75
C LEU A 150 14.36 6.68 0.58
N ARG A 151 14.83 6.27 -0.62
CA ARG A 151 14.81 7.14 -1.81
C ARG A 151 13.38 7.41 -2.25
N PHE A 152 12.56 6.36 -2.28
CA PHE A 152 11.14 6.48 -2.57
C PHE A 152 10.45 7.40 -1.55
N VAL A 153 10.68 7.17 -0.24
CA VAL A 153 10.07 7.95 0.84
C VAL A 153 10.46 9.43 0.75
N MET A 154 11.75 9.74 0.58
CA MET A 154 12.23 11.12 0.49
C MET A 154 11.66 11.89 -0.69
N ARG A 155 11.41 11.22 -1.82
CA ARG A 155 10.87 11.85 -3.03
C ARG A 155 9.37 12.07 -3.00
N ASN A 156 8.63 11.24 -2.27
CA ASN A 156 7.18 11.14 -2.45
C ASN A 156 6.36 11.42 -1.19
N ALA A 157 6.91 11.24 0.00
CA ALA A 157 6.14 11.37 1.22
C ALA A 157 5.97 12.84 1.63
N SER A 158 4.74 13.24 1.93
CA SER A 158 4.42 14.54 2.55
C SER A 158 4.67 14.54 4.07
N ARG A 159 4.65 13.36 4.68
CA ARG A 159 4.93 13.12 6.11
C ARG A 159 5.52 11.73 6.28
N MET A 160 6.37 11.55 7.27
CA MET A 160 6.98 10.26 7.58
C MET A 160 6.74 9.92 9.05
N LEU A 161 6.21 8.73 9.34
CA LEU A 161 6.11 8.18 10.68
C LEU A 161 7.32 7.26 10.91
N CYS A 162 8.17 7.61 11.87
CA CYS A 162 9.37 6.86 12.22
C CYS A 162 9.06 5.89 13.36
N LEU A 163 9.30 4.60 13.14
CA LEU A 163 9.18 3.54 14.13
C LEU A 163 10.58 3.01 14.47
N GLY A 164 10.79 2.57 15.72
CA GLY A 164 12.09 2.04 16.18
C GLY A 164 13.04 3.10 16.74
N MET A 165 12.57 4.33 16.92
CA MET A 165 13.21 5.37 17.72
C MET A 165 12.69 5.30 19.17
N PRO A 166 13.40 5.90 20.16
CA PRO A 166 12.90 5.98 21.53
C PRO A 166 11.48 6.54 21.62
N GLU A 167 11.17 7.51 20.76
CA GLU A 167 9.83 8.06 20.58
C GLU A 167 9.39 7.92 19.13
N CYS A 168 8.19 7.36 18.93
CA CYS A 168 7.56 7.35 17.61
C CYS A 168 7.14 8.79 17.26
N ARG A 169 7.66 9.34 16.18
CA ARG A 169 7.35 10.72 15.77
C ARG A 169 7.00 10.85 14.30
N VAL A 170 6.14 11.83 14.03
CA VAL A 170 5.83 12.27 12.65
C VAL A 170 6.84 13.34 12.25
N VAL A 171 7.43 13.17 11.07
CA VAL A 171 8.48 14.03 10.52
C VAL A 171 8.03 14.60 9.18
N TYR A 172 8.43 15.81 8.88
CA TYR A 172 8.14 16.53 7.64
C TYR A 172 9.37 16.56 6.70
N PRO A 173 9.20 16.82 5.39
CA PRO A 173 10.26 16.68 4.39
C PRO A 173 11.58 17.40 4.72
N LYS A 174 11.54 18.57 5.32
CA LYS A 174 12.72 19.35 5.71
C LYS A 174 13.65 18.62 6.68
N ASP A 175 13.09 17.73 7.50
CA ASP A 175 13.81 17.01 8.56
C ASP A 175 14.12 15.54 8.16
N PHE A 176 13.66 15.06 7.00
CA PHE A 176 13.79 13.66 6.57
C PHE A 176 15.25 13.19 6.58
N GLY A 177 16.17 13.98 6.02
CA GLY A 177 17.57 13.59 5.91
C GLY A 177 18.24 13.38 7.27
N GLN A 178 17.97 14.26 8.25
CA GLN A 178 18.50 14.13 9.60
C GLN A 178 17.94 12.88 10.29
N ILE A 179 16.63 12.75 10.31
CA ILE A 179 15.94 11.64 11.02
C ILE A 179 16.30 10.28 10.41
N ILE A 180 16.48 10.18 9.10
CA ILE A 180 16.91 8.94 8.45
C ILE A 180 18.32 8.56 8.92
N ARG A 181 19.26 9.51 9.02
CA ARG A 181 20.60 9.24 9.58
C ARG A 181 20.51 8.72 11.01
N GLU A 182 19.74 9.38 11.86
CA GLU A 182 19.52 8.96 13.26
C GLU A 182 18.90 7.54 13.32
N LEU A 183 17.88 7.27 12.52
CA LEU A 183 17.12 6.02 12.53
C LEU A 183 17.93 4.80 12.07
N TYR A 184 18.84 5.00 11.11
CA TYR A 184 19.62 3.92 10.49
C TYR A 184 21.12 3.97 10.84
N GLY A 185 21.55 4.88 11.75
CA GLY A 185 22.93 5.01 12.18
C GLY A 185 23.89 5.41 11.05
N LEU A 186 23.41 6.21 10.08
CA LEU A 186 24.20 6.68 8.95
C LEU A 186 24.90 8.00 9.36
N HIS A 187 26.23 7.97 9.45
CA HIS A 187 27.07 9.14 9.75
C HIS A 187 27.54 9.86 8.47
#